data_f5ffaa3c5609acffb11759f4fb5fa91b
#
_entry.id   f5ffaa3c5609acffb11759f4fb5fa91b
#
_cell.length_a   1.000
_cell.length_b   1.000
_cell.length_c   1.000
_cell.angle_alpha   90.00
_cell.angle_beta   90.00
_cell.angle_gamma   90.00
#
_symmetry.space_group_name_H-M   'P 1'
#
loop_
_entity.id
_entity.type
_entity.pdbx_description
1 polymer ?
#
loop_
_entity_poly.entity_id
_entity_poly.type
_entity_poly.pdbx_seq_one_letter_code
_entity_poly.pdbx_strand_id
1 'polypeptide(L)'
;VEKVAPIIGPNKCKILTLAKHKDASDYLKHGDGKEFLEEWWSYSKDYTVSGVATVEDMREAMLDYKNTELVPLPESFGDLNYMMRGGVAKGELVSIIAHTSIGKTTILNELIYHFATETEEKIGCFMVEDNIDETIRKVVSVHTAENLQLVKPTELNVDNIMDKAIKIGFGTKIQLHNDGGGSIDIDEMFSKIRYFVKGLNCG
;
A
#
# COMPACT_ATOMS: atom_id res chain seq x y z
N VAL A 1 23.02 -22.60 3.02
CA VAL A 1 24.10 -21.61 2.94
C VAL A 1 24.30 -20.96 4.30
N GLU A 2 23.28 -20.36 4.92
CA GLU A 2 23.34 -19.62 6.19
C GLU A 2 23.91 -20.41 7.38
N LYS A 3 23.74 -21.75 7.41
CA LYS A 3 24.31 -22.63 8.47
C LYS A 3 25.76 -22.99 8.23
N VAL A 4 26.24 -22.96 7.00
CA VAL A 4 27.57 -23.47 6.62
C VAL A 4 28.57 -22.32 6.46
N ALA A 5 28.16 -21.20 5.91
CA ALA A 5 29.02 -20.06 5.68
C ALA A 5 29.70 -19.48 6.95
N PRO A 6 29.04 -19.39 8.12
CA PRO A 6 29.67 -18.99 9.37
C PRO A 6 30.78 -19.95 9.84
N ILE A 7 30.65 -21.24 9.53
CA ILE A 7 31.63 -22.28 9.94
C ILE A 7 32.88 -22.23 9.06
N ILE A 8 32.71 -22.04 7.74
CA ILE A 8 33.81 -21.98 6.77
C ILE A 8 34.54 -20.64 6.81
N GLY A 9 33.82 -19.58 7.17
CA GLY A 9 34.20 -18.19 7.09
C GLY A 9 33.54 -17.50 5.88
N PRO A 10 32.83 -16.37 6.12
CA PRO A 10 32.05 -15.68 5.08
C PRO A 10 32.87 -15.30 3.85
N ASN A 11 34.10 -14.86 4.04
CA ASN A 11 35.02 -14.47 2.94
C ASN A 11 35.52 -15.64 2.06
N LYS A 12 35.17 -16.87 2.41
CA LYS A 12 35.54 -18.08 1.66
C LYS A 12 34.35 -18.73 0.96
N CYS A 13 33.18 -18.14 1.08
CA CYS A 13 31.96 -18.66 0.51
C CYS A 13 31.47 -17.76 -0.63
N LYS A 14 31.13 -18.38 -1.75
CA LYS A 14 30.42 -17.72 -2.84
C LYS A 14 29.08 -18.40 -3.07
N ILE A 15 28.09 -17.61 -3.45
CA ILE A 15 26.75 -18.12 -3.83
C ILE A 15 26.65 -18.04 -5.33
N LEU A 16 26.25 -19.14 -5.94
CA LEU A 16 25.89 -19.21 -7.33
C LEU A 16 24.43 -19.62 -7.46
N THR A 17 23.65 -18.82 -8.18
CA THR A 17 22.31 -19.19 -8.62
C THR A 17 22.40 -19.66 -10.06
N LEU A 18 22.12 -20.93 -10.29
CA LEU A 18 22.14 -21.55 -11.61
C LEU A 18 20.91 -21.12 -12.40
N ALA A 19 21.11 -20.70 -13.66
CA ALA A 19 20.04 -20.18 -14.50
C ALA A 19 19.32 -21.26 -15.32
N LYS A 20 20.05 -22.27 -15.81
CA LYS A 20 19.52 -23.23 -16.80
C LYS A 20 19.09 -24.56 -16.17
N HIS A 21 19.86 -25.09 -15.26
CA HIS A 21 19.61 -26.39 -14.63
C HIS A 21 19.62 -26.29 -13.10
N LYS A 22 19.04 -27.29 -12.44
CA LYS A 22 18.87 -27.32 -11.00
C LYS A 22 20.19 -27.45 -10.24
N ASP A 23 21.11 -28.22 -10.77
CA ASP A 23 22.41 -28.52 -10.15
C ASP A 23 23.50 -28.84 -11.19
N ALA A 24 24.75 -28.89 -10.75
CA ALA A 24 25.92 -29.19 -11.60
C ALA A 24 25.83 -30.52 -12.33
N SER A 25 25.19 -31.55 -11.71
CA SER A 25 25.01 -32.85 -12.32
C SER A 25 24.10 -32.81 -13.54
N ASP A 26 23.08 -31.97 -13.49
CA ASP A 26 22.16 -31.82 -14.62
C ASP A 26 22.83 -31.07 -15.78
N TYR A 27 23.73 -30.08 -15.52
CA TYR A 27 24.56 -29.49 -16.55
C TYR A 27 25.45 -30.52 -17.26
N LEU A 28 26.04 -31.43 -16.51
CA LEU A 28 26.88 -32.48 -17.10
C LEU A 28 26.04 -33.50 -17.93
N LYS A 29 24.86 -33.89 -17.46
CA LYS A 29 23.99 -34.83 -18.18
C LYS A 29 23.51 -34.28 -19.53
N HIS A 30 23.32 -32.95 -19.60
CA HIS A 30 22.85 -32.31 -20.83
C HIS A 30 24.02 -31.81 -21.73
N GLY A 31 25.26 -32.00 -21.33
CA GLY A 31 26.43 -31.58 -22.10
C GLY A 31 26.79 -30.10 -21.96
N ASP A 32 26.16 -29.41 -21.04
CA ASP A 32 26.25 -27.94 -20.83
C ASP A 32 27.37 -27.57 -19.83
N GLY A 33 28.41 -28.37 -19.69
CA GLY A 33 29.48 -28.15 -18.71
C GLY A 33 30.28 -26.87 -18.92
N LYS A 34 30.39 -26.37 -20.17
CA LYS A 34 31.03 -25.08 -20.46
C LYS A 34 30.20 -23.91 -19.93
N GLU A 35 28.89 -23.95 -20.14
CA GLU A 35 27.95 -22.94 -19.67
C GLU A 35 27.94 -22.87 -18.14
N PHE A 36 28.01 -24.05 -17.46
CA PHE A 36 28.16 -24.09 -16.01
C PHE A 36 29.42 -23.34 -15.53
N LEU A 37 30.57 -23.52 -16.21
CA LEU A 37 31.80 -22.84 -15.84
C LEU A 37 31.71 -21.33 -16.09
N GLU A 38 31.09 -20.92 -17.19
CA GLU A 38 30.85 -19.50 -17.47
C GLU A 38 29.92 -18.87 -16.42
N GLU A 39 28.84 -19.55 -16.04
CA GLU A 39 27.95 -19.10 -14.96
C GLU A 39 28.71 -19.03 -13.63
N TRP A 40 29.52 -20.03 -13.32
CA TRP A 40 30.33 -20.07 -12.10
C TRP A 40 31.24 -18.85 -11.95
N TRP A 41 31.95 -18.48 -13.00
CA TRP A 41 32.90 -17.36 -12.95
C TRP A 41 32.21 -16.00 -13.08
N SER A 42 31.15 -15.90 -13.82
CA SER A 42 30.50 -14.61 -14.14
C SER A 42 29.44 -14.21 -13.13
N TYR A 43 28.73 -15.18 -12.53
CA TYR A 43 27.55 -14.88 -11.69
C TYR A 43 27.71 -15.28 -10.22
N SER A 44 28.85 -15.87 -9.82
CA SER A 44 29.09 -16.15 -8.41
C SER A 44 29.29 -14.85 -7.62
N LYS A 45 28.48 -14.65 -6.59
CA LYS A 45 28.54 -13.51 -5.68
C LYS A 45 29.16 -13.91 -4.36
N ASP A 46 29.95 -13.03 -3.74
CA ASP A 46 30.46 -13.27 -2.40
C ASP A 46 29.31 -13.40 -1.41
N TYR A 47 29.44 -14.36 -0.48
CA TYR A 47 28.44 -14.52 0.57
C TYR A 47 28.50 -13.32 1.50
N THR A 48 27.39 -12.58 1.58
CA THR A 48 27.17 -11.55 2.59
C THR A 48 26.24 -12.10 3.67
N VAL A 49 26.51 -11.80 4.93
CA VAL A 49 25.64 -12.17 6.05
C VAL A 49 24.31 -11.46 5.87
N SER A 50 23.20 -12.17 6.08
CA SER A 50 21.87 -11.60 6.01
C SER A 50 21.78 -10.33 6.88
N GLY A 51 21.29 -9.24 6.27
CA GLY A 51 21.15 -7.93 6.93
C GLY A 51 22.36 -7.00 6.80
N VAL A 52 23.45 -7.41 6.13
CA VAL A 52 24.56 -6.51 5.77
C VAL A 52 24.36 -6.04 4.34
N ALA A 53 24.11 -4.74 4.17
CA ALA A 53 23.94 -4.13 2.85
C ALA A 53 25.29 -3.88 2.18
N THR A 54 25.39 -4.24 0.91
CA THR A 54 26.54 -3.87 0.05
C THR A 54 26.40 -2.43 -0.45
N VAL A 55 27.45 -1.88 -1.05
CA VAL A 55 27.40 -0.54 -1.67
C VAL A 55 26.38 -0.53 -2.82
N GLU A 56 26.27 -1.62 -3.55
CA GLU A 56 25.29 -1.81 -4.62
C GLU A 56 23.86 -1.78 -4.08
N ASP A 57 23.59 -2.51 -2.99
CA ASP A 57 22.28 -2.49 -2.32
C ASP A 57 21.91 -1.08 -1.82
N MET A 58 22.90 -0.35 -1.26
CA MET A 58 22.71 1.03 -0.81
C MET A 58 22.38 1.96 -1.98
N ARG A 59 23.07 1.78 -3.12
CA ARG A 59 22.80 2.56 -4.32
C ARG A 59 21.42 2.28 -4.91
N GLU A 60 21.04 1.02 -4.98
CA GLU A 60 19.71 0.60 -5.45
C GLU A 60 18.61 1.19 -4.56
N ALA A 61 18.73 1.07 -3.24
CA ALA A 61 17.80 1.69 -2.30
C ALA A 61 17.69 3.22 -2.46
N MET A 62 18.81 3.91 -2.76
CA MET A 62 18.77 5.36 -3.02
C MET A 62 18.11 5.70 -4.35
N LEU A 63 18.24 4.85 -5.36
CA LEU A 63 17.56 5.03 -6.65
C LEU A 63 16.06 4.78 -6.50
N ASP A 64 15.66 3.75 -5.76
CA ASP A 64 14.27 3.46 -5.46
C ASP A 64 13.62 4.61 -4.70
N TYR A 65 14.31 5.14 -3.68
CA TYR A 65 13.84 6.32 -2.96
C TYR A 65 13.67 7.55 -3.87
N LYS A 66 14.61 7.78 -4.79
CA LYS A 66 14.53 8.89 -5.76
C LYS A 66 13.32 8.76 -6.70
N ASN A 67 12.96 7.52 -7.06
CA ASN A 67 11.88 7.23 -8.00
C ASN A 67 10.53 6.98 -7.31
N THR A 68 10.46 7.15 -5.98
CA THR A 68 9.20 6.97 -5.24
C THR A 68 8.19 8.02 -5.68
N GLU A 69 7.05 7.57 -6.18
CA GLU A 69 5.89 8.42 -6.45
C GLU A 69 5.20 8.79 -5.15
N LEU A 70 4.97 10.09 -4.96
CA LEU A 70 4.22 10.62 -3.82
C LEU A 70 2.82 11.04 -4.29
N VAL A 71 1.82 10.68 -3.52
CA VAL A 71 0.44 11.12 -3.71
C VAL A 71 0.23 12.38 -2.87
N PRO A 72 -0.02 13.54 -3.47
CA PRO A 72 -0.22 14.79 -2.73
C PRO A 72 -1.41 14.68 -1.78
N LEU A 73 -1.33 15.38 -0.64
CA LEU A 73 -2.47 15.60 0.25
C LEU A 73 -3.36 16.74 -0.28
N PRO A 74 -4.61 16.88 0.20
CA PRO A 74 -5.47 18.00 -0.15
C PRO A 74 -4.78 19.36 0.05
N GLU A 75 -5.07 20.33 -0.81
CA GLU A 75 -4.52 21.70 -0.69
C GLU A 75 -4.85 22.35 0.66
N SER A 76 -5.98 22.01 1.26
CA SER A 76 -6.39 22.45 2.61
C SER A 76 -5.38 22.06 3.70
N PHE A 77 -4.53 21.06 3.46
CA PHE A 77 -3.47 20.62 4.39
C PHE A 77 -2.13 21.34 4.16
N GLY A 78 -2.05 22.30 3.27
CA GLY A 78 -0.99 23.23 2.95
C GLY A 78 0.40 22.86 3.45
N ASP A 79 0.76 23.35 4.62
CA ASP A 79 2.10 23.12 5.24
C ASP A 79 2.40 21.64 5.50
N LEU A 80 1.39 20.81 5.78
CA LEU A 80 1.59 19.38 6.00
C LEU A 80 2.10 18.69 4.73
N ASN A 81 1.57 19.08 3.57
CA ASN A 81 2.03 18.55 2.29
C ASN A 81 3.52 18.85 2.06
N TYR A 82 3.94 20.08 2.37
CA TYR A 82 5.35 20.47 2.33
C TYR A 82 6.22 19.69 3.34
N MET A 83 5.75 19.54 4.58
CA MET A 83 6.46 18.78 5.62
C MET A 83 6.61 17.29 5.26
N MET A 84 5.65 16.72 4.54
CA MET A 84 5.66 15.36 4.01
C MET A 84 6.34 15.25 2.63
N ARG A 85 7.13 16.27 2.23
CA ARG A 85 7.92 16.29 0.99
C ARG A 85 7.10 16.16 -0.29
N GLY A 86 5.82 16.54 -0.24
CA GLY A 86 4.89 16.51 -1.38
C GLY A 86 3.79 15.46 -1.30
N GLY A 87 3.71 14.67 -0.23
CA GLY A 87 2.62 13.72 -0.05
C GLY A 87 2.99 12.44 0.67
N VAL A 88 2.22 11.40 0.43
CA VAL A 88 2.40 10.05 0.98
C VAL A 88 2.85 9.08 -0.12
N ALA A 89 3.74 8.15 0.22
CA ALA A 89 4.19 7.13 -0.72
C ALA A 89 3.35 5.85 -0.60
N LYS A 90 3.26 5.10 -1.70
CA LYS A 90 2.67 3.75 -1.67
C LYS A 90 3.46 2.85 -0.72
N GLY A 91 2.74 2.08 0.10
CA GLY A 91 3.34 1.19 1.10
C GLY A 91 3.66 1.85 2.43
N GLU A 92 3.46 3.17 2.59
CA GLU A 92 3.60 3.84 3.87
C GLU A 92 2.36 3.68 4.75
N LEU A 93 2.58 3.56 6.05
CA LEU A 93 1.54 3.59 7.07
C LEU A 93 1.47 4.98 7.70
N VAL A 94 0.37 5.69 7.46
CA VAL A 94 0.12 6.99 8.07
C VAL A 94 -0.90 6.83 9.21
N SER A 95 -0.56 7.30 10.42
CA SER A 95 -1.44 7.25 11.58
C SER A 95 -1.85 8.66 12.00
N ILE A 96 -3.16 8.90 12.09
CA ILE A 96 -3.73 10.16 12.57
C ILE A 96 -4.22 9.96 14.00
N ILE A 97 -3.54 10.58 14.95
CA ILE A 97 -3.85 10.44 16.38
C ILE A 97 -4.35 11.79 16.91
N ALA A 98 -5.55 11.77 17.50
CA ALA A 98 -6.13 12.96 18.12
C ALA A 98 -7.19 12.54 19.17
N HIS A 99 -7.51 13.44 20.08
CA HIS A 99 -8.61 13.24 21.02
C HIS A 99 -9.96 13.10 20.31
N THR A 100 -10.94 12.58 21.03
CA THR A 100 -12.33 12.49 20.55
C THR A 100 -12.87 13.88 20.18
N SER A 101 -13.69 13.97 19.15
CA SER A 101 -14.36 15.18 18.67
C SER A 101 -13.48 16.31 18.11
N ILE A 102 -12.19 16.04 17.82
CA ILE A 102 -11.28 17.04 17.20
C ILE A 102 -11.39 17.05 15.64
N GLY A 103 -12.08 16.10 15.05
CA GLY A 103 -12.27 16.08 13.61
C GLY A 103 -11.45 15.02 12.86
N LYS A 104 -10.96 13.94 13.52
CA LYS A 104 -10.26 12.83 12.84
C LYS A 104 -11.04 12.30 11.63
N THR A 105 -12.33 12.03 11.84
CA THR A 105 -13.21 11.51 10.79
C THR A 105 -13.43 12.53 9.68
N THR A 106 -13.43 13.83 10.00
CA THR A 106 -13.53 14.91 9.00
C THR A 106 -12.31 14.89 8.09
N ILE A 107 -11.11 14.81 8.66
CA ILE A 107 -9.85 14.67 7.91
C ILE A 107 -9.88 13.41 7.02
N LEU A 108 -10.33 12.28 7.58
CA LEU A 108 -10.42 11.02 6.82
C LEU A 108 -11.38 11.14 5.63
N ASN A 109 -12.54 11.76 5.81
CA ASN A 109 -13.51 11.95 4.71
C ASN A 109 -12.97 12.89 3.62
N GLU A 110 -12.21 13.91 4.00
CA GLU A 110 -11.54 14.79 3.05
C GLU A 110 -10.44 14.04 2.26
N LEU A 111 -9.67 13.17 2.93
CA LEU A 111 -8.68 12.32 2.25
C LEU A 111 -9.35 11.32 1.30
N ILE A 112 -10.46 10.67 1.72
CA ILE A 112 -11.22 9.75 0.86
C ILE A 112 -11.70 10.48 -0.39
N TYR A 113 -12.31 11.65 -0.22
CA TYR A 113 -12.77 12.48 -1.34
C TYR A 113 -11.61 12.86 -2.27
N HIS A 114 -10.53 13.40 -1.72
CA HIS A 114 -9.37 13.84 -2.47
C HIS A 114 -8.73 12.70 -3.28
N PHE A 115 -8.44 11.58 -2.65
CA PHE A 115 -7.84 10.45 -3.36
C PHE A 115 -8.78 9.85 -4.41
N ALA A 116 -10.09 9.85 -4.19
CA ALA A 116 -11.04 9.38 -5.19
C ALA A 116 -11.13 10.28 -6.42
N THR A 117 -10.95 11.60 -6.25
CA THR A 117 -11.08 12.58 -7.34
C THR A 117 -9.75 12.89 -8.03
N GLU A 118 -8.64 12.90 -7.28
CA GLU A 118 -7.33 13.34 -7.78
C GLU A 118 -6.39 12.18 -8.17
N THR A 119 -6.75 10.94 -7.86
CA THR A 119 -5.95 9.78 -8.23
C THR A 119 -6.74 8.76 -9.04
N GLU A 120 -6.06 7.88 -9.75
CA GLU A 120 -6.69 6.75 -10.45
C GLU A 120 -6.80 5.48 -9.58
N GLU A 121 -6.28 5.54 -8.35
CA GLU A 121 -6.26 4.41 -7.43
C GLU A 121 -7.66 4.11 -6.86
N LYS A 122 -7.90 2.83 -6.56
CA LYS A 122 -9.08 2.42 -5.83
C LYS A 122 -8.80 2.46 -4.33
N ILE A 123 -9.76 2.95 -3.59
CA ILE A 123 -9.65 3.18 -2.15
C ILE A 123 -10.50 2.15 -1.40
N GLY A 124 -9.87 1.42 -0.50
CA GLY A 124 -10.57 0.53 0.43
C GLY A 124 -10.78 1.22 1.79
N CYS A 125 -12.01 1.45 2.18
CA CYS A 125 -12.37 2.11 3.43
C CYS A 125 -12.96 1.11 4.42
N PHE A 126 -12.36 1.02 5.61
CA PHE A 126 -12.85 0.23 6.74
C PHE A 126 -13.43 1.17 7.79
N MET A 127 -14.76 1.28 7.85
CA MET A 127 -15.45 2.15 8.78
C MET A 127 -15.97 1.31 9.96
N VAL A 128 -15.36 1.52 11.13
CA VAL A 128 -15.69 0.77 12.34
C VAL A 128 -16.75 1.51 13.20
N GLU A 129 -16.68 2.85 13.19
CA GLU A 129 -17.57 3.68 14.01
C GLU A 129 -18.79 4.20 13.22
N ASP A 130 -18.56 4.66 11.98
CA ASP A 130 -19.60 5.27 11.15
C ASP A 130 -20.37 4.23 10.35
N ASN A 131 -21.68 4.42 10.23
CA ASN A 131 -22.52 3.64 9.32
C ASN A 131 -22.28 4.03 7.85
N ILE A 132 -22.72 3.17 6.92
CA ILE A 132 -22.56 3.40 5.48
C ILE A 132 -23.21 4.71 5.04
N ASP A 133 -24.45 4.98 5.45
CA ASP A 133 -25.19 6.19 5.12
C ASP A 133 -24.50 7.45 5.66
N GLU A 134 -23.95 7.35 6.85
CA GLU A 134 -23.22 8.43 7.50
C GLU A 134 -21.93 8.76 6.76
N THR A 135 -21.16 7.73 6.39
CA THR A 135 -19.93 7.88 5.60
C THR A 135 -20.24 8.53 4.24
N ILE A 136 -21.24 8.04 3.51
CA ILE A 136 -21.66 8.61 2.22
C ILE A 136 -22.03 10.09 2.38
N ARG A 137 -22.88 10.44 3.36
CA ARG A 137 -23.28 11.83 3.61
C ARG A 137 -22.09 12.72 3.96
N LYS A 138 -21.14 12.23 4.76
CA LYS A 138 -19.92 12.98 5.12
C LYS A 138 -19.05 13.26 3.90
N VAL A 139 -18.76 12.27 3.07
CA VAL A 139 -17.94 12.45 1.86
C VAL A 139 -18.64 13.31 0.82
N VAL A 140 -19.96 13.13 0.62
CA VAL A 140 -20.77 13.99 -0.26
C VAL A 140 -20.82 15.42 0.28
N SER A 141 -20.81 15.63 1.59
CA SER A 141 -20.72 16.96 2.20
C SER A 141 -19.43 17.70 1.83
N VAL A 142 -18.31 16.98 1.75
CA VAL A 142 -17.03 17.55 1.27
C VAL A 142 -17.17 18.01 -0.18
N HIS A 143 -17.77 17.18 -1.03
CA HIS A 143 -17.98 17.50 -2.45
C HIS A 143 -18.87 18.72 -2.69
N THR A 144 -19.94 18.84 -1.89
CA THR A 144 -20.95 19.90 -2.10
C THR A 144 -20.70 21.16 -1.30
N ALA A 145 -19.75 21.12 -0.36
CA ALA A 145 -19.57 22.15 0.66
C ALA A 145 -20.83 22.41 1.51
N GLU A 146 -21.76 21.44 1.57
CA GLU A 146 -22.98 21.48 2.34
C GLU A 146 -22.93 20.44 3.47
N ASN A 147 -23.30 20.81 4.70
CA ASN A 147 -23.30 19.87 5.81
C ASN A 147 -24.57 19.00 5.81
N LEU A 148 -24.54 17.89 5.12
CA LEU A 148 -25.66 16.95 5.03
C LEU A 148 -25.97 16.23 6.36
N GLN A 149 -25.09 16.33 7.37
CA GLN A 149 -25.35 15.80 8.70
C GLN A 149 -26.40 16.62 9.47
N LEU A 150 -26.59 17.89 9.10
CA LEU A 150 -27.58 18.78 9.71
C LEU A 150 -28.96 18.72 9.04
N VAL A 151 -29.08 18.06 7.90
CA VAL A 151 -30.35 17.88 7.19
C VAL A 151 -31.20 16.83 7.90
N LYS A 152 -32.47 17.12 8.15
CA LYS A 152 -33.37 16.14 8.76
C LYS A 152 -33.58 14.91 7.86
N PRO A 153 -33.67 13.71 8.42
CA PRO A 153 -33.84 12.49 7.60
C PRO A 153 -35.02 12.55 6.62
N THR A 154 -36.12 13.21 7.01
CA THR A 154 -37.31 13.37 6.17
C THR A 154 -37.14 14.40 5.02
N GLU A 155 -36.12 15.23 5.08
CA GLU A 155 -35.82 16.27 4.08
C GLU A 155 -34.68 15.85 3.15
N LEU A 156 -34.04 14.68 3.41
CA LEU A 156 -32.94 14.18 2.58
C LEU A 156 -33.44 13.72 1.21
N ASN A 157 -32.86 14.28 0.16
CA ASN A 157 -33.07 13.77 -1.19
C ASN A 157 -32.04 12.65 -1.48
N VAL A 158 -32.45 11.41 -1.23
CA VAL A 158 -31.60 10.23 -1.33
C VAL A 158 -31.06 10.05 -2.76
N ASP A 159 -31.89 10.24 -3.79
CA ASP A 159 -31.48 10.04 -5.19
C ASP A 159 -30.39 11.05 -5.57
N ASN A 160 -30.54 12.33 -5.22
CA ASN A 160 -29.54 13.35 -5.47
C ASN A 160 -28.21 13.08 -4.72
N ILE A 161 -28.30 12.58 -3.48
CA ILE A 161 -27.10 12.21 -2.71
C ILE A 161 -26.39 11.01 -3.36
N MET A 162 -27.14 9.99 -3.77
CA MET A 162 -26.59 8.81 -4.42
C MET A 162 -25.98 9.13 -5.79
N ASP A 163 -26.60 10.00 -6.58
CA ASP A 163 -26.03 10.47 -7.85
C ASP A 163 -24.68 11.16 -7.65
N LYS A 164 -24.56 12.00 -6.62
CA LYS A 164 -23.30 12.64 -6.24
C LYS A 164 -22.27 11.62 -5.73
N ALA A 165 -22.67 10.70 -4.89
CA ALA A 165 -21.81 9.64 -4.36
C ALA A 165 -21.23 8.77 -5.49
N ILE A 166 -22.06 8.37 -6.45
CA ILE A 166 -21.61 7.61 -7.63
C ILE A 166 -20.61 8.42 -8.47
N LYS A 167 -20.84 9.72 -8.66
CA LYS A 167 -19.92 10.61 -9.38
C LYS A 167 -18.58 10.76 -8.70
N ILE A 168 -18.53 10.78 -7.37
CA ILE A 168 -17.29 10.79 -6.58
C ILE A 168 -16.54 9.47 -6.73
N GLY A 169 -17.23 8.36 -6.96
CA GLY A 169 -16.64 7.05 -7.18
C GLY A 169 -17.08 5.95 -6.20
N PHE A 170 -18.11 6.18 -5.40
CA PHE A 170 -18.66 5.10 -4.56
C PHE A 170 -19.15 3.92 -5.43
N GLY A 171 -18.78 2.71 -5.01
CA GLY A 171 -19.06 1.47 -5.75
C GLY A 171 -18.10 1.18 -6.92
N THR A 172 -17.26 2.14 -7.31
CA THR A 172 -16.25 1.97 -8.36
C THR A 172 -14.84 2.17 -7.84
N LYS A 173 -14.46 3.40 -7.51
CA LYS A 173 -13.16 3.75 -6.92
C LYS A 173 -13.16 3.58 -5.39
N ILE A 174 -14.24 3.93 -4.71
CA ILE A 174 -14.38 3.82 -3.26
C ILE A 174 -15.12 2.54 -2.91
N GLN A 175 -14.45 1.64 -2.23
CA GLN A 175 -15.01 0.41 -1.70
C GLN A 175 -15.15 0.53 -0.19
N LEU A 176 -16.38 0.45 0.32
CA LEU A 176 -16.67 0.55 1.74
C LEU A 176 -16.85 -0.83 2.36
N HIS A 177 -16.24 -1.01 3.52
CA HIS A 177 -16.55 -2.09 4.44
C HIS A 177 -17.05 -1.51 5.75
N ASN A 178 -18.17 -2.03 6.24
CA ASN A 178 -18.77 -1.67 7.52
C ASN A 178 -19.35 -2.92 8.19
N ASP A 179 -18.94 -3.18 9.40
CA ASP A 179 -19.42 -4.33 10.20
C ASP A 179 -20.64 -4.00 11.07
N GLY A 180 -21.28 -2.84 10.87
CA GLY A 180 -22.47 -2.43 11.62
C GLY A 180 -22.21 -2.14 13.11
N GLY A 181 -20.99 -1.74 13.47
CA GLY A 181 -20.58 -1.39 14.84
C GLY A 181 -20.20 -2.59 15.72
N GLY A 182 -19.96 -3.75 15.12
CA GLY A 182 -19.42 -4.93 15.80
C GLY A 182 -17.92 -4.83 16.07
N SER A 183 -17.41 -5.62 17.03
CA SER A 183 -15.97 -5.80 17.17
C SER A 183 -15.47 -6.70 16.06
N ILE A 184 -14.53 -6.21 15.27
CA ILE A 184 -13.86 -7.02 14.24
C ILE A 184 -12.63 -7.69 14.86
N ASP A 185 -12.46 -8.99 14.63
CA ASP A 185 -11.23 -9.70 14.99
C ASP A 185 -10.10 -9.29 14.04
N ILE A 186 -8.87 -9.26 14.59
CA ILE A 186 -7.67 -8.83 13.83
C ILE A 186 -7.44 -9.71 12.60
N ASP A 187 -7.60 -11.03 12.71
CA ASP A 187 -7.41 -11.96 11.61
C ASP A 187 -8.47 -11.77 10.52
N GLU A 188 -9.71 -11.50 10.94
CA GLU A 188 -10.80 -11.17 10.03
C GLU A 188 -10.54 -9.84 9.30
N MET A 189 -10.08 -8.82 10.02
CA MET A 189 -9.69 -7.53 9.42
C MET A 189 -8.60 -7.71 8.37
N PHE A 190 -7.52 -8.45 8.68
CA PHE A 190 -6.46 -8.72 7.70
C PHE A 190 -6.95 -9.52 6.50
N SER A 191 -7.88 -10.46 6.69
CA SER A 191 -8.50 -11.19 5.59
C SER A 191 -9.27 -10.26 4.64
N LYS A 192 -10.04 -9.33 5.20
CA LYS A 192 -10.79 -8.32 4.44
C LYS A 192 -9.85 -7.34 3.72
N ILE A 193 -8.80 -6.85 4.39
CA ILE A 193 -7.78 -6.00 3.75
C ILE A 193 -7.15 -6.72 2.55
N ARG A 194 -6.76 -7.99 2.71
CA ARG A 194 -6.22 -8.79 1.59
C ARG A 194 -7.21 -8.91 0.43
N TYR A 195 -8.50 -9.05 0.72
CA TYR A 195 -9.53 -9.08 -0.31
C TYR A 195 -9.62 -7.73 -1.05
N PHE A 196 -9.58 -6.59 -0.33
CA PHE A 196 -9.57 -5.27 -0.97
C PHE A 196 -8.35 -5.09 -1.88
N VAL A 197 -7.17 -5.43 -1.38
CA VAL A 197 -5.93 -5.28 -2.16
C VAL A 197 -5.87 -6.25 -3.34
N LYS A 198 -6.10 -7.56 -3.11
CA LYS A 198 -5.89 -8.59 -4.15
C LYS A 198 -7.13 -8.85 -5.00
N GLY A 199 -8.33 -8.72 -4.43
CA GLY A 199 -9.59 -9.01 -5.12
C GLY A 199 -10.19 -7.80 -5.81
N LEU A 200 -10.14 -6.62 -5.18
CA LEU A 200 -10.72 -5.39 -5.69
C LEU A 200 -9.66 -4.44 -6.29
N ASN A 201 -8.39 -4.77 -6.15
CA ASN A 201 -7.25 -3.98 -6.61
C ASN A 201 -7.25 -2.55 -6.02
N CYS A 202 -7.48 -2.45 -4.69
CA CYS A 202 -7.30 -1.20 -3.96
C CYS A 202 -5.82 -0.98 -3.68
N GLY A 203 -5.34 0.23 -3.94
CA GLY A 203 -3.96 0.66 -3.75
C GLY A 203 -3.68 1.24 -2.37
#